data_fa75afd78619de6e2050795b760ecd10
#
_entry.id   fa75afd78619de6e2050795b760ecd10
#
_cell.length_a   1.000
_cell.length_b   1.000
_cell.length_c   1.000
_cell.angle_alpha   90.00
_cell.angle_beta   90.00
_cell.angle_gamma   90.00
#
_symmetry.space_group_name_H-M   'P 1'
#
loop_
_entity.id
_entity.type
_entity.pdbx_description
1 polymer ?
#
loop_
_entity_poly.entity_id
_entity_poly.type
_entity_poly.pdbx_seq_one_letter_code
_entity_poly.pdbx_strand_id
1 'polypeptide(L)'
;MEDKTNLSVKIKSTVKEMVDFLNTLEESQLHTSKNGKWTVAEQMIHLNKSVAPINMAFSLPKITFLVFGKATHSEGFNAIVERYQNALQNGGKASKQYEPNESASKKKKAEIISSFEEHYQDLTQKLEKWSEEDLDTYRLPHPLIGKITMRDMMSFTIYHLQHHLKSMQEVAA
;
A
#
# COMPACT_ATOMS: atom_id res chain seq x y z
N MET A 1 11.97 -4.50 16.12
CA MET A 1 10.75 -4.56 15.29
C MET A 1 9.91 -3.33 15.59
N GLU A 2 9.26 -2.74 14.60
CA GLU A 2 8.46 -1.52 14.85
C GLU A 2 7.11 -1.90 15.49
N ASP A 3 6.72 -1.17 16.54
CA ASP A 3 5.41 -1.31 17.14
C ASP A 3 4.31 -0.70 16.25
N LYS A 4 3.05 -1.00 16.54
CA LYS A 4 1.90 -0.54 15.74
C LYS A 4 1.76 0.99 15.72
N THR A 5 2.19 1.67 16.78
CA THR A 5 2.15 3.14 16.86
C THR A 5 3.11 3.74 15.85
N ASN A 6 4.34 3.24 15.80
CA ASN A 6 5.34 3.68 14.83
C ASN A 6 4.92 3.35 13.39
N LEU A 7 4.33 2.18 13.15
CA LEU A 7 3.77 1.82 11.84
C LEU A 7 2.66 2.80 11.42
N SER A 8 1.73 3.11 12.32
CA SER A 8 0.65 4.08 12.07
C SER A 8 1.20 5.48 11.77
N VAL A 9 2.18 5.94 12.55
CA VAL A 9 2.83 7.25 12.32
C VAL A 9 3.50 7.29 10.95
N LYS A 10 4.25 6.24 10.57
CA LYS A 10 4.91 6.17 9.26
C LYS A 10 3.93 6.14 8.10
N ILE A 11 2.84 5.38 8.22
CA ILE A 11 1.79 5.38 7.18
C ILE A 11 1.22 6.81 7.04
N LYS A 12 0.81 7.44 8.14
CA LYS A 12 0.23 8.79 8.12
C LYS A 12 1.20 9.84 7.55
N SER A 13 2.49 9.77 7.91
CA SER A 13 3.49 10.71 7.39
C SER A 13 3.74 10.52 5.90
N THR A 14 3.82 9.27 5.42
CA THR A 14 4.01 9.00 3.99
C THR A 14 2.78 9.40 3.17
N VAL A 15 1.57 9.14 3.69
CA VAL A 15 0.31 9.60 3.07
C VAL A 15 0.31 11.13 2.94
N LYS A 16 0.67 11.84 4.01
CA LYS A 16 0.78 13.31 3.97
C LYS A 16 1.78 13.78 2.92
N GLU A 17 2.96 13.18 2.86
CA GLU A 17 3.98 13.51 1.86
C GLU A 17 3.47 13.33 0.42
N MET A 18 2.72 12.24 0.18
CA MET A 18 2.11 11.98 -1.12
C MET A 18 1.03 13.02 -1.47
N VAL A 19 0.18 13.38 -0.51
CA VAL A 19 -0.86 14.40 -0.71
C VAL A 19 -0.22 15.77 -0.95
N ASP A 20 0.80 16.13 -0.19
CA ASP A 20 1.56 17.36 -0.37
C ASP A 20 2.16 17.41 -1.80
N PHE A 21 2.77 16.31 -2.26
CA PHE A 21 3.27 16.19 -3.64
C PHE A 21 2.15 16.36 -4.68
N LEU A 22 1.03 15.65 -4.53
CA LEU A 22 -0.10 15.76 -5.46
C LEU A 22 -0.65 17.18 -5.56
N ASN A 23 -0.65 17.93 -4.46
CA ASN A 23 -1.09 19.31 -4.42
C ASN A 23 -0.17 20.26 -5.19
N THR A 24 1.09 19.90 -5.43
CA THR A 24 2.00 20.68 -6.28
C THR A 24 1.75 20.50 -7.78
N LEU A 25 1.01 19.48 -8.19
CA LEU A 25 0.78 19.15 -9.59
C LEU A 25 -0.43 19.87 -10.17
N GLU A 26 -0.35 20.25 -11.45
CA GLU A 26 -1.53 20.66 -12.23
C GLU A 26 -2.37 19.44 -12.60
N GLU A 27 -3.68 19.64 -12.88
CA GLU A 27 -4.61 18.55 -13.25
C GLU A 27 -4.10 17.73 -14.45
N SER A 28 -3.53 18.40 -15.45
CA SER A 28 -2.98 17.75 -16.66
C SER A 28 -1.79 16.82 -16.37
N GLN A 29 -0.98 17.16 -15.37
CA GLN A 29 0.20 16.37 -15.01
C GLN A 29 -0.19 15.01 -14.38
N LEU A 30 -1.36 14.92 -13.73
CA LEU A 30 -1.86 13.67 -13.17
C LEU A 30 -2.10 12.59 -14.25
N HIS A 31 -2.45 13.01 -15.45
CA HIS A 31 -2.85 12.13 -16.54
C HIS A 31 -1.80 11.99 -17.64
N THR A 32 -0.62 12.60 -17.48
CA THR A 32 0.48 12.49 -18.42
C THR A 32 1.30 11.23 -18.14
N SER A 33 1.47 10.39 -19.15
CA SER A 33 2.36 9.22 -19.09
C SER A 33 3.75 9.59 -19.59
N LYS A 34 4.78 9.02 -18.98
CA LYS A 34 6.18 9.19 -19.38
C LYS A 34 6.86 7.83 -19.50
N ASN A 35 7.52 7.57 -20.61
CA ASN A 35 8.27 6.33 -20.85
C ASN A 35 7.45 5.04 -20.69
N GLY A 36 6.13 5.07 -21.00
CA GLY A 36 5.25 3.91 -20.88
C GLY A 36 4.92 3.51 -19.43
N LYS A 37 5.30 4.32 -18.44
CA LYS A 37 4.92 4.12 -17.04
C LYS A 37 3.48 4.56 -16.81
N TRP A 38 2.86 4.02 -15.78
CA TRP A 38 1.56 4.49 -15.30
C TRP A 38 1.63 5.98 -14.94
N THR A 39 0.57 6.71 -15.28
CA THR A 39 0.37 8.11 -14.88
C THR A 39 0.28 8.22 -13.35
N VAL A 40 0.39 9.43 -12.82
CA VAL A 40 0.19 9.69 -11.39
C VAL A 40 -1.19 9.21 -10.94
N ALA A 41 -2.25 9.53 -11.69
CA ALA A 41 -3.62 9.10 -11.39
C ALA A 41 -3.76 7.57 -11.37
N GLU A 42 -3.17 6.87 -12.33
CA GLU A 42 -3.18 5.41 -12.40
C GLU A 42 -2.46 4.77 -11.20
N GLN A 43 -1.32 5.32 -10.79
CA GLN A 43 -0.60 4.84 -9.59
C GLN A 43 -1.40 5.04 -8.32
N MET A 44 -2.09 6.17 -8.17
CA MET A 44 -2.98 6.43 -7.02
C MET A 44 -4.16 5.46 -6.97
N ILE A 45 -4.78 5.15 -8.11
CA ILE A 45 -5.84 4.14 -8.18
C ILE A 45 -5.32 2.74 -7.85
N HIS A 46 -4.13 2.39 -8.33
CA HIS A 46 -3.47 1.15 -7.95
C HIS A 46 -3.27 1.04 -6.43
N LEU A 47 -2.79 2.09 -5.78
CA LEU A 47 -2.61 2.14 -4.32
C LEU A 47 -3.93 1.95 -3.57
N ASN A 48 -5.00 2.63 -4.00
CA ASN A 48 -6.33 2.45 -3.42
C ASN A 48 -6.86 1.02 -3.57
N LYS A 49 -6.68 0.43 -4.75
CA LYS A 49 -7.03 -0.98 -4.98
C LYS A 49 -6.21 -1.95 -4.15
N SER A 50 -4.95 -1.63 -3.89
CA SER A 50 -4.03 -2.48 -3.12
C SER A 50 -4.33 -2.45 -1.62
N VAL A 51 -4.73 -1.30 -1.07
CA VAL A 51 -5.04 -1.16 0.36
C VAL A 51 -6.45 -1.64 0.73
N ALA A 52 -7.40 -1.63 -0.21
CA ALA A 52 -8.78 -2.02 0.06
C ALA A 52 -8.94 -3.44 0.62
N PRO A 53 -8.30 -4.51 0.08
CA PRO A 53 -8.38 -5.84 0.67
C PRO A 53 -7.67 -5.93 2.02
N ILE A 54 -6.65 -5.10 2.28
CA ILE A 54 -5.99 -5.02 3.59
C ILE A 54 -6.97 -4.43 4.60
N ASN A 55 -7.65 -3.34 4.27
CA ASN A 55 -8.70 -2.75 5.11
C ASN A 55 -9.83 -3.75 5.43
N MET A 56 -10.25 -4.52 4.43
CA MET A 56 -11.22 -5.59 4.65
C MET A 56 -10.68 -6.63 5.61
N ALA A 57 -9.45 -7.10 5.42
CA ALA A 57 -8.83 -8.09 6.28
C ALA A 57 -8.76 -7.63 7.75
N PHE A 58 -8.35 -6.38 8.00
CA PHE A 58 -8.30 -5.83 9.36
C PHE A 58 -9.67 -5.74 10.06
N SER A 59 -10.77 -5.88 9.32
CA SER A 59 -12.14 -5.89 9.84
C SER A 59 -12.69 -7.30 10.09
N LEU A 60 -12.04 -8.34 9.58
CA LEU A 60 -12.52 -9.73 9.71
C LEU A 60 -12.22 -10.31 11.09
N PRO A 61 -13.02 -11.28 11.55
CA PRO A 61 -12.69 -12.05 12.74
C PRO A 61 -11.35 -12.77 12.57
N LYS A 62 -10.49 -12.72 13.58
CA LYS A 62 -9.10 -13.26 13.52
C LYS A 62 -9.05 -14.75 13.19
N ILE A 63 -10.09 -15.52 13.54
CA ILE A 63 -10.21 -16.94 13.21
C ILE A 63 -10.14 -17.21 11.70
N THR A 64 -10.54 -16.25 10.86
CA THR A 64 -10.49 -16.40 9.39
C THR A 64 -9.06 -16.53 8.86
N PHE A 65 -8.06 -16.03 9.60
CA PHE A 65 -6.66 -16.08 9.18
C PHE A 65 -5.96 -17.39 9.49
N LEU A 66 -6.59 -18.27 10.29
CA LEU A 66 -6.00 -19.57 10.65
C LEU A 66 -5.78 -20.47 9.43
N VAL A 67 -6.54 -20.27 8.36
CA VAL A 67 -6.36 -21.01 7.09
C VAL A 67 -5.01 -20.70 6.42
N PHE A 68 -4.40 -19.56 6.73
CA PHE A 68 -3.08 -19.17 6.20
C PHE A 68 -1.92 -19.65 7.09
N GLY A 69 -2.23 -20.29 8.23
CA GLY A 69 -1.27 -20.69 9.26
C GLY A 69 -0.88 -19.53 10.17
N LYS A 70 -0.33 -19.86 11.32
CA LYS A 70 0.22 -18.90 12.28
C LYS A 70 1.70 -18.69 12.01
N ALA A 71 2.21 -17.50 12.28
CA ALA A 71 3.64 -17.22 12.38
C ALA A 71 4.07 -17.18 13.84
N THR A 72 5.35 -17.32 14.08
CA THR A 72 5.98 -17.16 15.40
C THR A 72 6.56 -15.77 15.59
N HIS A 73 6.86 -15.08 14.50
CA HIS A 73 7.41 -13.71 14.46
C HIS A 73 7.23 -13.09 13.08
N SER A 74 7.32 -11.78 13.00
CA SER A 74 7.39 -11.02 11.76
C SER A 74 8.83 -10.93 11.26
N GLU A 75 9.02 -10.80 9.95
CA GLU A 75 10.35 -10.72 9.32
C GLU A 75 10.96 -9.31 9.45
N GLY A 76 10.11 -8.27 9.50
CA GLY A 76 10.49 -6.89 9.63
C GLY A 76 10.73 -6.16 8.31
N PHE A 77 10.79 -4.83 8.38
CA PHE A 77 10.76 -3.93 7.23
C PHE A 77 11.80 -4.28 6.15
N ASN A 78 13.07 -4.41 6.53
CA ASN A 78 14.15 -4.61 5.54
C ASN A 78 14.00 -5.95 4.79
N ALA A 79 13.63 -7.02 5.48
CA ALA A 79 13.44 -8.33 4.87
C ALA A 79 12.26 -8.31 3.88
N ILE A 80 11.16 -7.65 4.24
CA ILE A 80 9.99 -7.50 3.37
C ILE A 80 10.33 -6.65 2.13
N VAL A 81 11.07 -5.56 2.30
CA VAL A 81 11.53 -4.73 1.18
C VAL A 81 12.42 -5.53 0.23
N GLU A 82 13.40 -6.25 0.75
CA GLU A 82 14.30 -7.09 -0.06
C GLU A 82 13.52 -8.15 -0.85
N ARG A 83 12.61 -8.88 -0.19
CA ARG A 83 11.76 -9.88 -0.86
C ARG A 83 10.93 -9.28 -1.99
N TYR A 84 10.35 -8.11 -1.75
CA TYR A 84 9.54 -7.44 -2.77
C TYR A 84 10.38 -6.93 -3.94
N GLN A 85 11.54 -6.33 -3.67
CA GLN A 85 12.48 -5.90 -4.71
C GLN A 85 12.96 -7.07 -5.55
N ASN A 86 13.34 -8.18 -4.93
CA ASN A 86 13.73 -9.41 -5.62
C ASN A 86 12.59 -9.95 -6.50
N ALA A 87 11.35 -9.93 -6.01
CA ALA A 87 10.20 -10.33 -6.80
C ALA A 87 10.02 -9.44 -8.05
N LEU A 88 10.17 -8.13 -7.92
CA LEU A 88 10.10 -7.19 -9.05
C LEU A 88 11.23 -7.43 -10.06
N GLN A 89 12.48 -7.62 -9.59
CA GLN A 89 13.64 -7.91 -10.46
C GLN A 89 13.46 -9.21 -11.25
N ASN A 90 12.76 -10.19 -10.67
CA ASN A 90 12.41 -11.46 -11.33
C ASN A 90 11.13 -11.37 -12.21
N GLY A 91 10.70 -10.16 -12.57
CA GLY A 91 9.57 -9.94 -13.47
C GLY A 91 8.20 -9.93 -12.80
N GLY A 92 8.15 -9.85 -11.47
CA GLY A 92 6.90 -9.67 -10.73
C GLY A 92 6.20 -8.38 -11.14
N LYS A 93 4.87 -8.49 -11.34
CA LYS A 93 4.01 -7.36 -11.72
C LYS A 93 2.77 -7.35 -10.85
N ALA A 94 2.11 -6.21 -10.80
CA ALA A 94 0.81 -6.10 -10.17
C ALA A 94 -0.15 -7.12 -10.78
N SER A 95 -0.89 -7.86 -9.94
CA SER A 95 -1.95 -8.73 -10.42
C SER A 95 -3.05 -7.89 -11.06
N LYS A 96 -3.70 -8.42 -12.11
CA LYS A 96 -4.71 -7.73 -12.93
C LYS A 96 -5.78 -6.99 -12.12
N GLN A 97 -6.18 -7.55 -10.98
CA GLN A 97 -7.17 -6.93 -10.08
C GLN A 97 -6.70 -5.61 -9.45
N TYR A 98 -5.39 -5.41 -9.35
CA TYR A 98 -4.78 -4.19 -8.80
C TYR A 98 -4.33 -3.21 -9.88
N GLU A 99 -4.35 -3.61 -11.16
CA GLU A 99 -4.03 -2.70 -12.24
C GLU A 99 -5.03 -1.54 -12.31
N PRO A 100 -4.59 -0.34 -12.69
CA PRO A 100 -5.51 0.77 -12.95
C PRO A 100 -6.46 0.40 -14.07
N ASN A 101 -7.64 0.98 -14.04
CA ASN A 101 -8.65 0.82 -15.09
C ASN A 101 -8.86 2.14 -15.84
N GLU A 102 -9.57 2.09 -16.96
CA GLU A 102 -9.85 3.27 -17.81
C GLU A 102 -10.53 4.42 -17.07
N SER A 103 -11.16 4.17 -15.92
CA SER A 103 -11.75 5.25 -15.11
C SER A 103 -10.69 6.14 -14.44
N ALA A 104 -9.41 5.68 -14.38
CA ALA A 104 -8.32 6.46 -13.80
C ALA A 104 -8.13 7.81 -14.51
N SER A 105 -8.22 7.82 -15.84
CA SER A 105 -8.04 9.01 -16.67
C SER A 105 -9.18 10.05 -16.54
N LYS A 106 -10.27 9.69 -15.87
CA LYS A 106 -11.48 10.54 -15.76
C LYS A 106 -11.65 11.14 -14.36
N LYS A 107 -10.88 10.68 -13.37
CA LYS A 107 -11.01 11.18 -12.00
C LYS A 107 -10.27 12.50 -11.81
N LYS A 108 -10.93 13.44 -11.13
CA LYS A 108 -10.33 14.71 -10.74
C LYS A 108 -9.35 14.52 -9.57
N LYS A 109 -8.34 15.39 -9.50
CA LYS A 109 -7.34 15.39 -8.43
C LYS A 109 -7.96 15.32 -7.03
N ALA A 110 -8.96 16.15 -6.76
CA ALA A 110 -9.62 16.17 -5.45
C ALA A 110 -10.28 14.83 -5.08
N GLU A 111 -10.91 14.15 -6.05
CA GLU A 111 -11.51 12.81 -5.82
C GLU A 111 -10.46 11.75 -5.55
N ILE A 112 -9.33 11.82 -6.24
CA ILE A 112 -8.20 10.90 -6.04
C ILE A 112 -7.62 11.08 -4.64
N ILE A 113 -7.36 12.31 -4.23
CA ILE A 113 -6.80 12.64 -2.91
C ILE A 113 -7.77 12.21 -1.80
N SER A 114 -9.06 12.62 -1.88
CA SER A 114 -10.05 12.27 -0.85
C SER A 114 -10.16 10.75 -0.66
N SER A 115 -10.30 10.01 -1.75
CA SER A 115 -10.38 8.55 -1.69
C SER A 115 -9.11 7.91 -1.12
N PHE A 116 -7.94 8.45 -1.43
CA PHE A 116 -6.66 7.96 -0.92
C PHE A 116 -6.55 8.19 0.59
N GLU A 117 -6.81 9.41 1.06
CA GLU A 117 -6.78 9.73 2.49
C GLU A 117 -7.76 8.87 3.29
N GLU A 118 -9.00 8.71 2.80
CA GLU A 118 -10.03 7.87 3.44
C GLU A 118 -9.57 6.42 3.61
N HIS A 119 -8.97 5.81 2.59
CA HIS A 119 -8.51 4.42 2.67
C HIS A 119 -7.38 4.23 3.70
N TYR A 120 -6.43 5.14 3.77
CA TYR A 120 -5.29 5.01 4.69
C TYR A 120 -5.63 5.47 6.11
N GLN A 121 -6.56 6.40 6.27
CA GLN A 121 -7.16 6.73 7.56
C GLN A 121 -7.90 5.52 8.16
N ASP A 122 -8.74 4.85 7.35
CA ASP A 122 -9.44 3.62 7.74
C ASP A 122 -8.44 2.53 8.16
N LEU A 123 -7.37 2.33 7.38
CA LEU A 123 -6.32 1.36 7.71
C LEU A 123 -5.70 1.64 9.08
N THR A 124 -5.28 2.88 9.34
CA THR A 124 -4.62 3.22 10.59
C THR A 124 -5.57 3.12 11.79
N GLN A 125 -6.84 3.49 11.64
CA GLN A 125 -7.85 3.30 12.69
C GLN A 125 -8.12 1.83 13.02
N LYS A 126 -8.08 0.95 12.01
CA LYS A 126 -8.23 -0.48 12.20
C LYS A 126 -7.00 -1.12 12.84
N LEU A 127 -5.81 -0.69 12.41
CA LEU A 127 -4.53 -1.13 12.99
C LEU A 127 -4.48 -0.91 14.52
N GLU A 128 -5.02 0.20 15.01
CA GLU A 128 -5.06 0.50 16.44
C GLU A 128 -5.82 -0.54 17.28
N LYS A 129 -6.79 -1.25 16.67
CA LYS A 129 -7.62 -2.27 17.32
C LYS A 129 -6.95 -3.64 17.44
N TRP A 130 -5.80 -3.82 16.79
CA TRP A 130 -5.04 -5.07 16.83
C TRP A 130 -3.99 -5.05 17.95
N SER A 131 -3.77 -6.19 18.59
CA SER A 131 -2.67 -6.31 19.55
C SER A 131 -1.34 -6.54 18.82
N GLU A 132 -0.22 -6.27 19.49
CA GLU A 132 1.11 -6.55 18.94
C GLU A 132 1.28 -8.04 18.62
N GLU A 133 0.81 -8.91 19.52
CA GLU A 133 0.85 -10.37 19.34
C GLU A 133 0.04 -10.82 18.11
N ASP A 134 -1.16 -10.28 17.91
CA ASP A 134 -1.99 -10.62 16.75
C ASP A 134 -1.33 -10.20 15.43
N LEU A 135 -0.69 -9.03 15.41
CA LEU A 135 0.03 -8.55 14.25
C LEU A 135 1.18 -9.47 13.84
N ASP A 136 1.83 -10.12 14.80
CA ASP A 136 2.92 -11.07 14.53
C ASP A 136 2.44 -12.50 14.27
N THR A 137 1.23 -12.84 14.74
CA THR A 137 0.69 -14.21 14.67
C THR A 137 -0.06 -14.47 13.37
N TYR A 138 -0.95 -13.57 12.97
CA TYR A 138 -1.84 -13.80 11.83
C TYR A 138 -1.18 -13.39 10.52
N ARG A 139 -1.46 -14.17 9.46
CA ARG A 139 -0.84 -14.04 8.14
C ARG A 139 -1.88 -13.73 7.08
N LEU A 140 -1.44 -12.99 6.05
CA LEU A 140 -2.18 -12.74 4.82
C LEU A 140 -1.35 -13.17 3.61
N PRO A 141 -1.99 -13.67 2.54
CA PRO A 141 -1.32 -13.89 1.27
C PRO A 141 -1.06 -12.55 0.58
N HIS A 142 0.19 -12.33 0.16
CA HIS A 142 0.57 -11.24 -0.73
C HIS A 142 0.90 -11.81 -2.12
N PRO A 143 0.42 -11.21 -3.24
CA PRO A 143 0.54 -11.78 -4.58
C PRO A 143 1.97 -12.11 -5.03
N LEU A 144 2.96 -11.31 -4.62
CA LEU A 144 4.34 -11.44 -5.08
C LEU A 144 5.28 -12.09 -4.06
N ILE A 145 5.02 -11.92 -2.77
CA ILE A 145 5.94 -12.35 -1.71
C ILE A 145 5.36 -13.42 -0.78
N GLY A 146 4.22 -14.03 -1.18
CA GLY A 146 3.64 -15.14 -0.45
C GLY A 146 2.95 -14.73 0.86
N LYS A 147 2.88 -15.63 1.83
CA LYS A 147 2.19 -15.37 3.11
C LYS A 147 3.11 -14.62 4.06
N ILE A 148 2.69 -13.43 4.48
CA ILE A 148 3.40 -12.56 5.44
C ILE A 148 2.50 -12.22 6.62
N THR A 149 3.07 -11.81 7.74
CA THR A 149 2.29 -11.41 8.92
C THR A 149 1.53 -10.11 8.68
N MET A 150 0.55 -9.82 9.52
CA MET A 150 -0.18 -8.54 9.46
C MET A 150 0.76 -7.35 9.68
N ARG A 151 1.76 -7.49 10.57
CA ARG A 151 2.81 -6.48 10.78
C ARG A 151 3.66 -6.30 9.54
N ASP A 152 4.10 -7.39 8.91
CA ASP A 152 4.88 -7.33 7.68
C ASP A 152 4.08 -6.74 6.52
N MET A 153 2.76 -6.95 6.50
CA MET A 153 1.87 -6.29 5.54
C MET A 153 1.85 -4.76 5.74
N MET A 154 1.94 -4.25 6.98
CA MET A 154 2.08 -2.81 7.25
C MET A 154 3.45 -2.30 6.80
N SER A 155 4.52 -3.05 7.05
CA SER A 155 5.87 -2.74 6.56
C SER A 155 5.90 -2.67 5.03
N PHE A 156 5.28 -3.66 4.35
CA PHE A 156 5.09 -3.63 2.91
C PHE A 156 4.30 -2.39 2.46
N THR A 157 3.20 -2.07 3.13
CA THR A 157 2.35 -0.92 2.79
C THR A 157 3.13 0.39 2.82
N ILE A 158 3.96 0.61 3.85
CA ILE A 158 4.82 1.80 3.95
C ILE A 158 5.78 1.87 2.76
N TYR A 159 6.51 0.77 2.49
CA TYR A 159 7.43 0.71 1.37
C TYR A 159 6.74 0.91 0.02
N HIS A 160 5.55 0.32 -0.17
CA HIS A 160 4.78 0.42 -1.40
C HIS A 160 4.34 1.86 -1.69
N LEU A 161 3.94 2.62 -0.66
CA LEU A 161 3.67 4.05 -0.76
C LEU A 161 4.92 4.82 -1.19
N GLN A 162 6.07 4.59 -0.54
CA GLN A 162 7.34 5.25 -0.85
C GLN A 162 7.82 4.93 -2.28
N HIS A 163 7.68 3.67 -2.70
CA HIS A 163 8.01 3.21 -4.05
C HIS A 163 7.20 3.96 -5.11
N HIS A 164 5.88 4.09 -4.91
CA HIS A 164 5.02 4.80 -5.83
C HIS A 164 5.21 6.30 -5.78
N LEU A 165 5.46 6.90 -4.62
CA LEU A 165 5.78 8.33 -4.52
C LEU A 165 7.00 8.68 -5.38
N LYS A 166 8.09 7.90 -5.26
CA LYS A 166 9.28 8.08 -6.10
C LYS A 166 8.95 7.94 -7.58
N SER A 167 8.19 6.90 -7.96
CA SER A 167 7.79 6.68 -9.35
C SER A 167 6.93 7.81 -9.91
N MET A 168 5.99 8.34 -9.12
CA MET A 168 5.15 9.48 -9.52
C MET A 168 5.96 10.76 -9.70
N GLN A 169 6.94 11.02 -8.83
CA GLN A 169 7.86 12.15 -8.97
C GLN A 169 8.68 12.07 -10.28
N GLU A 170 9.13 10.86 -10.65
CA GLU A 170 9.84 10.64 -11.93
C GLU A 170 8.95 10.85 -13.16
N VAL A 171 7.67 10.49 -13.06
CA VAL A 171 6.70 10.65 -14.17
C VAL A 171 6.27 12.11 -14.33
N ALA A 172 6.12 12.84 -13.21
CA ALA A 172 5.66 14.24 -13.22
C ALA A 172 6.79 15.25 -13.54
N ALA A 173 8.05 14.87 -13.39
CA ALA A 173 9.23 15.70 -13.75
C ALA A 173 9.42 15.82 -15.27
#